data_b19ce1a67ae973d969e64b2dc2765776
#
_entry.id   b19ce1a67ae973d969e64b2dc2765776
#
_cell.length_a   1.000
_cell.length_b   1.000
_cell.length_c   1.000
_cell.angle_alpha   90.00
_cell.angle_beta   90.00
_cell.angle_gamma   90.00
#
_symmetry.space_group_name_H-M   'P 1'
#
loop_
_entity.id
_entity.type
_entity.pdbx_description
1 polymer ?
#
loop_
_entity_poly.entity_id
_entity_poly.type
_entity_poly.pdbx_seq_one_letter_code
_entity_poly.pdbx_strand_id
1 'polypeptide(L)'
;MDRQPPRAFFTLLISLALFTIAVFLRLPSCYESLWLDEXHSAWIVADGVGSVYQRSVLGHQSPCYYLQLWAWKQLLGDSELMLRLNSVLLVASGCSVIAYGITKWTSSLLAGLVSGLILAVENNSLFFGTELRPFALVILCSSISIILFLQLLSSESRHQRSGTWCFLIVTILFSTICQPTSLGVLAWLPLGLCGIWLIRNPREFRRITWLDATLIAITGLAMLMLWQMTLGQSWAEKSMWGSFATATHWQQIWTIWDWPSLLLIPLISALLILIIDNIIDSRKQSDLHRSPILIGLGFLATLSLFATTVYWCLSSFEVVPVWHRRYFIAVLPVLACFAGSCIGYVQIRLAGKRKSTLTGFALAFTILLCLETQQRTWQRLQLSPVALVTRGENWREAIEWLQQESESECLILLDSGLIEGQSWITPELFEIENSAKLEYLCFPLRGPYHLDREVIPVGPSFQPVTRLADAKRPTYILTRNTVKTAKRRVAANEVLGFGRVAVVLPVKQASPREKERSNER
;
A
#
# COMPACT_ATOMS: atom_id res chain seq x y z
N MET A 1 -38.98 17.74 -20.62
CA MET A 1 -38.63 17.13 -19.29
C MET A 1 -37.87 15.84 -19.55
N ASP A 2 -36.55 15.97 -19.71
CA ASP A 2 -35.68 14.81 -19.94
C ASP A 2 -35.48 14.06 -18.63
N ARG A 3 -36.11 12.91 -18.52
CA ARG A 3 -35.90 11.98 -17.41
C ARG A 3 -34.48 11.41 -17.56
N GLN A 4 -33.50 11.95 -16.80
CA GLN A 4 -32.20 11.28 -16.65
C GLN A 4 -32.03 10.60 -15.27
N PRO A 5 -33.08 10.00 -14.65
CA PRO A 5 -32.86 9.28 -13.40
C PRO A 5 -32.19 7.90 -13.53
N PRO A 6 -32.31 7.16 -14.67
CA PRO A 6 -31.73 5.81 -14.67
C PRO A 6 -30.21 5.78 -14.59
N ARG A 7 -29.52 6.74 -15.20
CA ARG A 7 -28.02 6.73 -15.21
C ARG A 7 -27.42 6.97 -13.83
N ALA A 8 -27.91 7.95 -13.06
CA ALA A 8 -27.42 8.24 -11.71
C ALA A 8 -27.62 7.04 -10.78
N PHE A 9 -28.78 6.40 -10.85
CA PHE A 9 -29.10 5.19 -10.09
C PHE A 9 -28.13 4.05 -10.39
N PHE A 10 -27.92 3.75 -11.68
CA PHE A 10 -27.00 2.66 -12.10
C PHE A 10 -25.55 2.96 -11.72
N THR A 11 -25.12 4.23 -11.77
CA THR A 11 -23.78 4.65 -11.34
C THR A 11 -23.57 4.35 -9.85
N LEU A 12 -24.56 4.73 -9.03
CA LEU A 12 -24.51 4.49 -7.58
C LEU A 12 -24.54 2.98 -7.29
N LEU A 13 -25.38 2.23 -7.99
CA LEU A 13 -25.48 0.77 -7.83
C LEU A 13 -24.16 0.06 -8.14
N ILE A 14 -23.50 0.43 -9.26
CA ILE A 14 -22.17 -0.13 -9.63
C ILE A 14 -21.12 0.23 -8.57
N SER A 15 -21.13 1.48 -8.10
CA SER A 15 -20.18 1.94 -7.08
C SER A 15 -20.33 1.16 -5.77
N LEU A 16 -21.58 0.95 -5.35
CA LEU A 16 -21.91 0.17 -4.15
C LEU A 16 -21.56 -1.31 -4.33
N ALA A 17 -21.87 -1.88 -5.49
CA ALA A 17 -21.51 -3.27 -5.82
C ALA A 17 -19.99 -3.48 -5.76
N LEU A 18 -19.21 -2.55 -6.31
CA LEU A 18 -17.74 -2.63 -6.29
C LEU A 18 -17.18 -2.43 -4.88
N PHE A 19 -17.76 -1.55 -4.08
CA PHE A 19 -17.45 -1.44 -2.65
C PHE A 19 -17.63 -2.80 -1.97
N THR A 20 -18.79 -3.41 -2.16
CA THR A 20 -19.16 -4.70 -1.55
C THR A 20 -18.20 -5.83 -2.01
N ILE A 21 -17.94 -5.91 -3.32
CA ILE A 21 -17.00 -6.90 -3.90
C ILE A 21 -15.61 -6.71 -3.29
N ALA A 22 -15.11 -5.47 -3.21
CA ALA A 22 -13.79 -5.17 -2.66
C ALA A 22 -13.68 -5.58 -1.18
N VAL A 23 -14.74 -5.38 -0.40
CA VAL A 23 -14.82 -5.85 1.00
C VAL A 23 -14.74 -7.39 1.04
N PHE A 24 -15.63 -8.08 0.29
CA PHE A 24 -15.70 -9.55 0.33
C PHE A 24 -14.40 -10.23 -0.11
N LEU A 25 -13.70 -9.67 -1.09
CA LEU A 25 -12.42 -10.24 -1.57
C LEU A 25 -11.32 -10.15 -0.50
N ARG A 26 -11.41 -9.20 0.43
CA ARG A 26 -10.37 -8.91 1.43
C ARG A 26 -10.65 -9.51 2.80
N LEU A 27 -11.93 -9.70 3.16
CA LEU A 27 -12.32 -10.17 4.49
C LEU A 27 -11.62 -11.47 4.94
N PRO A 28 -11.52 -12.52 4.10
CA PRO A 28 -10.88 -13.77 4.56
C PRO A 28 -9.43 -13.58 4.99
N SER A 29 -8.68 -12.69 4.34
CA SER A 29 -7.28 -12.40 4.69
C SER A 29 -7.14 -11.64 6.03
N CYS A 30 -8.23 -11.09 6.55
CA CYS A 30 -8.21 -10.30 7.80
C CYS A 30 -8.10 -11.16 9.06
N TYR A 31 -8.35 -12.47 8.95
CA TYR A 31 -8.29 -13.40 10.08
C TYR A 31 -6.90 -14.02 10.29
N GLU A 32 -5.98 -13.78 9.36
CA GLU A 32 -4.59 -14.26 9.45
C GLU A 32 -3.86 -13.54 10.61
N SER A 33 -2.93 -14.23 11.24
CA SER A 33 -2.01 -13.63 12.23
C SER A 33 -1.37 -12.33 11.68
N LEU A 34 -1.20 -11.33 12.52
CA LEU A 34 -0.46 -10.12 12.14
C LEU A 34 0.99 -10.49 11.80
N TRP A 35 1.50 -9.95 10.70
CA TRP A 35 2.92 -10.10 10.34
C TRP A 35 3.72 -8.92 10.93
N LEU A 36 5.04 -9.00 10.85
CA LEU A 36 5.95 -8.10 11.59
C LEU A 36 5.60 -6.61 11.42
N ASP A 37 5.35 -6.14 10.19
CA ASP A 37 5.01 -4.72 9.94
C ASP A 37 3.67 -4.34 10.58
N GLU A 38 2.75 -5.27 10.67
CA GLU A 38 1.48 -5.07 11.36
C GLU A 38 1.60 -5.16 12.89
N UNK A 39 2.40 -5.87 13.35
CA UNK A 39 2.67 -5.91 14.61
C UNK A 39 3.15 -4.72 15.09
N HIS A 40 3.98 -4.09 14.34
CA HIS A 40 4.45 -2.74 14.66
C HIS A 40 3.29 -1.74 14.76
N SER A 41 2.42 -1.72 13.77
CA SER A 41 1.26 -0.80 13.74
C SER A 41 0.32 -1.03 14.93
N ALA A 42 0.04 -2.27 15.25
CA ALA A 42 -0.84 -2.64 16.38
C ALA A 42 -0.22 -2.23 17.73
N TRP A 43 1.11 -2.40 17.89
CA TRP A 43 1.85 -1.95 19.07
C TRP A 43 1.81 -0.41 19.22
N ILE A 44 1.95 0.33 18.12
CA ILE A 44 1.84 1.81 18.15
C ILE A 44 0.51 2.24 18.77
N VAL A 45 -0.59 1.57 18.40
CA VAL A 45 -1.95 1.95 18.84
C VAL A 45 -2.43 1.17 20.08
N ALA A 46 -1.58 0.32 20.69
CA ALA A 46 -1.98 -0.56 21.79
C ALA A 46 -2.50 0.24 23.01
N ASP A 47 -1.80 1.29 23.36
CA ASP A 47 -2.04 2.06 24.60
C ASP A 47 -2.76 3.40 24.32
N GLY A 48 -2.53 4.38 25.18
CA GLY A 48 -3.16 5.71 25.09
C GLY A 48 -2.62 6.56 23.93
N VAL A 49 -3.35 7.61 23.58
CA VAL A 49 -3.03 8.51 22.46
C VAL A 49 -1.62 9.12 22.56
N GLY A 50 -1.10 9.36 23.77
CA GLY A 50 0.26 9.87 23.97
C GLY A 50 1.34 8.94 23.46
N SER A 51 1.15 7.63 23.66
CA SER A 51 2.08 6.59 23.18
C SER A 51 2.11 6.50 21.67
N VAL A 52 0.99 6.79 21.01
CA VAL A 52 0.89 6.75 19.53
C VAL A 52 1.94 7.65 18.89
N TYR A 53 2.04 8.89 19.37
CA TYR A 53 3.03 9.85 18.84
C TYR A 53 4.45 9.34 19.05
N GLN A 54 4.78 8.98 20.30
CA GLN A 54 6.14 8.54 20.66
C GLN A 54 6.58 7.30 19.87
N ARG A 55 5.72 6.28 19.82
CA ARG A 55 6.01 5.01 19.14
C ARG A 55 6.10 5.15 17.62
N SER A 56 5.25 5.99 17.02
CA SER A 56 5.30 6.21 15.57
C SER A 56 6.58 6.93 15.16
N VAL A 57 6.99 7.95 15.90
CA VAL A 57 8.24 8.70 15.64
C VAL A 57 9.46 7.78 15.84
N LEU A 58 9.48 6.99 16.90
CA LEU A 58 10.56 6.00 17.14
C LEU A 58 10.69 5.00 15.99
N GLY A 59 9.56 4.59 15.40
CA GLY A 59 9.54 3.68 14.23
C GLY A 59 9.65 4.40 12.88
N HIS A 60 10.08 5.66 12.86
CA HIS A 60 10.24 6.47 11.63
C HIS A 60 8.95 6.54 10.79
N GLN A 61 7.78 6.54 11.47
CA GLN A 61 6.46 6.60 10.82
C GLN A 61 5.75 7.92 11.17
N SER A 62 4.90 8.36 10.26
CA SER A 62 4.07 9.54 10.51
C SER A 62 2.96 9.22 11.54
N PRO A 63 2.79 10.03 12.60
CA PRO A 63 1.75 9.78 13.61
C PRO A 63 0.32 9.88 13.06
N CYS A 64 0.09 10.62 11.99
CA CYS A 64 -1.25 10.96 11.52
C CYS A 64 -2.11 9.72 11.21
N TYR A 65 -1.54 8.76 10.47
CA TYR A 65 -2.24 7.50 10.17
C TYR A 65 -2.55 6.73 11.45
N TYR A 66 -1.60 6.67 12.39
CA TYR A 66 -1.76 5.88 13.63
C TYR A 66 -2.74 6.54 14.60
N LEU A 67 -2.86 7.86 14.59
CA LEU A 67 -3.90 8.54 15.37
C LEU A 67 -5.31 8.18 14.85
N GLN A 68 -5.47 8.12 13.51
CA GLN A 68 -6.72 7.67 12.90
C GLN A 68 -7.00 6.20 13.22
N LEU A 69 -5.97 5.35 13.16
CA LEU A 69 -6.09 3.92 13.48
C LEU A 69 -6.39 3.71 14.98
N TRP A 70 -5.77 4.51 15.85
CA TRP A 70 -6.05 4.48 17.30
C TRP A 70 -7.52 4.83 17.58
N ALA A 71 -8.02 5.89 16.97
CA ALA A 71 -9.43 6.27 17.11
C ALA A 71 -10.36 5.16 16.58
N TRP A 72 -10.01 4.53 15.46
CA TRP A 72 -10.73 3.38 14.91
C TRP A 72 -10.76 2.21 15.92
N LYS A 73 -9.61 1.89 16.51
CA LYS A 73 -9.48 0.84 17.56
C LYS A 73 -10.41 1.14 18.76
N GLN A 74 -10.48 2.40 19.20
CA GLN A 74 -11.34 2.77 20.34
C GLN A 74 -12.83 2.50 20.04
N LEU A 75 -13.23 2.60 18.78
CA LEU A 75 -14.63 2.41 18.37
C LEU A 75 -14.99 0.94 18.12
N LEU A 76 -14.08 0.15 17.56
CA LEU A 76 -14.40 -1.19 17.03
C LEU A 76 -13.58 -2.32 17.66
N GLY A 77 -12.58 -2.00 18.48
CA GLY A 77 -11.73 -2.99 19.14
C GLY A 77 -10.43 -3.28 18.41
N ASP A 78 -9.64 -4.15 19.00
CA ASP A 78 -8.24 -4.42 18.62
C ASP A 78 -8.00 -5.81 18.01
N SER A 79 -9.04 -6.56 17.71
CA SER A 79 -8.87 -7.85 17.04
C SER A 79 -8.26 -7.65 15.64
N GLU A 80 -7.55 -8.64 15.14
CA GLU A 80 -6.91 -8.63 13.82
C GLU A 80 -7.89 -8.20 12.71
N LEU A 81 -9.10 -8.76 12.76
CA LEU A 81 -10.18 -8.44 11.83
C LEU A 81 -10.56 -6.95 11.93
N MET A 82 -10.80 -6.45 13.14
CA MET A 82 -11.27 -5.07 13.33
C MET A 82 -10.21 -4.05 12.94
N LEU A 83 -8.94 -4.31 13.26
CA LEU A 83 -7.85 -3.42 12.87
C LEU A 83 -7.71 -3.39 11.33
N ARG A 84 -7.68 -4.55 10.66
CA ARG A 84 -7.55 -4.62 9.19
C ARG A 84 -8.78 -4.12 8.45
N LEU A 85 -9.96 -4.20 9.06
CA LEU A 85 -11.21 -3.70 8.46
C LEU A 85 -11.08 -2.21 8.12
N ASN A 86 -10.30 -1.44 8.86
CA ASN A 86 -9.95 -0.06 8.51
C ASN A 86 -9.40 0.02 7.08
N SER A 87 -8.36 -0.76 6.78
CA SER A 87 -7.72 -0.78 5.45
C SER A 87 -8.68 -1.30 4.36
N VAL A 88 -9.45 -2.32 4.69
CA VAL A 88 -10.44 -2.92 3.77
C VAL A 88 -11.45 -1.85 3.31
N LEU A 89 -12.03 -1.11 4.26
CA LEU A 89 -13.04 -0.09 3.97
C LEU A 89 -12.44 1.09 3.20
N LEU A 90 -11.19 1.47 3.48
CA LEU A 90 -10.50 2.55 2.76
C LEU A 90 -10.32 2.16 1.27
N VAL A 91 -9.82 0.95 0.96
CA VAL A 91 -9.65 0.54 -0.44
C VAL A 91 -11.01 0.31 -1.12
N ALA A 92 -11.98 -0.27 -0.43
CA ALA A 92 -13.33 -0.45 -0.98
C ALA A 92 -13.95 0.90 -1.36
N SER A 93 -13.75 1.92 -0.51
CA SER A 93 -14.16 3.31 -0.81
C SER A 93 -13.43 3.85 -2.05
N GLY A 94 -12.12 3.57 -2.18
CA GLY A 94 -11.34 3.93 -3.37
C GLY A 94 -11.93 3.33 -4.65
N CYS A 95 -12.28 2.04 -4.64
CA CYS A 95 -12.92 1.34 -5.76
C CYS A 95 -14.25 2.02 -6.14
N SER A 96 -15.06 2.36 -5.14
CA SER A 96 -16.36 3.03 -5.30
C SER A 96 -16.19 4.43 -5.90
N VAL A 97 -15.25 5.22 -5.36
CA VAL A 97 -14.94 6.59 -5.82
C VAL A 97 -14.50 6.59 -7.30
N ILE A 98 -13.60 5.68 -7.66
CA ILE A 98 -13.12 5.55 -9.05
C ILE A 98 -14.27 5.16 -9.98
N ALA A 99 -15.06 4.17 -9.60
CA ALA A 99 -16.21 3.72 -10.40
C ALA A 99 -17.19 4.86 -10.66
N TYR A 100 -17.57 5.57 -9.61
CA TYR A 100 -18.46 6.71 -9.69
C TYR A 100 -17.88 7.83 -10.57
N GLY A 101 -16.65 8.25 -10.25
CA GLY A 101 -15.98 9.39 -10.90
C GLY A 101 -15.73 9.15 -12.39
N ILE A 102 -15.21 7.96 -12.76
CA ILE A 102 -14.93 7.61 -14.16
C ILE A 102 -16.22 7.45 -14.94
N THR A 103 -17.28 6.84 -14.36
CA THR A 103 -18.60 6.79 -15.02
C THR A 103 -19.09 8.21 -15.34
N LYS A 104 -19.01 9.11 -14.35
CA LYS A 104 -19.50 10.49 -14.51
C LYS A 104 -18.66 11.25 -15.54
N TRP A 105 -17.33 11.09 -15.51
CA TRP A 105 -16.40 11.81 -16.40
C TRP A 105 -16.51 11.34 -17.85
N THR A 106 -16.64 10.01 -18.08
CA THR A 106 -16.69 9.41 -19.43
C THR A 106 -18.13 9.18 -19.92
N SER A 107 -19.14 9.36 -19.09
CA SER A 107 -20.53 8.99 -19.36
C SER A 107 -20.71 7.49 -19.74
N SER A 108 -19.78 6.64 -19.27
CA SER A 108 -19.77 5.19 -19.54
C SER A 108 -19.79 4.38 -18.24
N LEU A 109 -20.88 3.64 -18.03
CA LEU A 109 -21.01 2.70 -16.90
C LEU A 109 -19.93 1.62 -16.96
N LEU A 110 -19.61 1.13 -18.17
CA LEU A 110 -18.60 0.09 -18.36
C LEU A 110 -17.21 0.60 -18.00
N ALA A 111 -16.88 1.84 -18.35
CA ALA A 111 -15.59 2.46 -17.98
C ALA A 111 -15.41 2.53 -16.46
N GLY A 112 -16.44 2.99 -15.75
CA GLY A 112 -16.43 3.06 -14.28
C GLY A 112 -16.34 1.66 -13.66
N LEU A 113 -17.14 0.72 -14.15
CA LEU A 113 -17.14 -0.67 -13.67
C LEU A 113 -15.73 -1.29 -13.79
N VAL A 114 -15.10 -1.15 -14.96
CA VAL A 114 -13.76 -1.76 -15.19
C VAL A 114 -12.70 -1.06 -14.36
N SER A 115 -12.72 0.28 -14.24
CA SER A 115 -11.76 1.02 -13.41
C SER A 115 -11.83 0.55 -11.94
N GLY A 116 -13.03 0.50 -11.38
CA GLY A 116 -13.23 0.06 -9.99
C GLY A 116 -12.91 -1.42 -9.79
N LEU A 117 -13.25 -2.27 -10.77
CA LEU A 117 -12.97 -3.71 -10.71
C LEU A 117 -11.45 -3.98 -10.77
N ILE A 118 -10.71 -3.29 -11.64
CA ILE A 118 -9.24 -3.38 -11.68
C ILE A 118 -8.68 -3.11 -10.27
N LEU A 119 -9.08 -1.99 -9.66
CA LEU A 119 -8.60 -1.65 -8.31
C LEU A 119 -9.06 -2.66 -7.25
N ALA A 120 -10.23 -3.28 -7.43
CA ALA A 120 -10.76 -4.28 -6.48
C ALA A 120 -9.96 -5.59 -6.51
N VAL A 121 -9.51 -6.03 -7.70
CA VAL A 121 -8.92 -7.39 -7.88
C VAL A 121 -7.40 -7.38 -8.05
N GLU A 122 -6.78 -6.22 -8.29
CA GLU A 122 -5.33 -6.13 -8.54
C GLU A 122 -4.54 -6.54 -7.28
N ASN A 123 -3.48 -7.33 -7.45
CA ASN A 123 -2.74 -8.00 -6.38
C ASN A 123 -2.18 -7.05 -5.32
N ASN A 124 -1.62 -5.90 -5.72
CA ASN A 124 -1.09 -4.93 -4.77
C ASN A 124 -2.23 -4.26 -3.99
N SER A 125 -3.34 -3.99 -4.67
CA SER A 125 -4.55 -3.46 -4.01
C SER A 125 -5.12 -4.47 -2.99
N LEU A 126 -5.13 -5.76 -3.33
CA LEU A 126 -5.54 -6.82 -2.41
C LEU A 126 -4.59 -6.86 -1.20
N PHE A 127 -3.28 -6.89 -1.45
CA PHE A 127 -2.26 -6.97 -0.39
C PHE A 127 -2.32 -5.76 0.54
N PHE A 128 -2.18 -4.53 0.00
CA PHE A 128 -2.15 -3.31 0.81
C PHE A 128 -3.52 -2.94 1.37
N GLY A 129 -4.60 -3.43 0.77
CA GLY A 129 -5.97 -3.26 1.26
C GLY A 129 -6.34 -4.19 2.42
N THR A 130 -5.48 -5.15 2.76
CA THR A 130 -5.65 -6.01 3.95
C THR A 130 -4.52 -5.79 4.97
N GLU A 131 -3.62 -4.85 4.70
CA GLU A 131 -2.46 -4.58 5.54
C GLU A 131 -2.77 -3.44 6.52
N LEU A 132 -2.33 -3.59 7.76
CA LEU A 132 -2.48 -2.58 8.80
C LEU A 132 -1.39 -1.50 8.68
N ARG A 133 -1.41 -0.77 7.53
CA ARG A 133 -0.41 0.24 7.17
C ARG A 133 -1.08 1.39 6.40
N PRO A 134 -0.43 2.57 6.26
CA PRO A 134 -1.08 3.73 5.62
C PRO A 134 -1.37 3.56 4.11
N PHE A 135 -0.94 2.48 3.47
CA PHE A 135 -1.03 2.30 2.02
C PHE A 135 -2.48 2.26 1.50
N ALA A 136 -3.40 1.67 2.27
CA ALA A 136 -4.84 1.65 1.95
C ALA A 136 -5.41 3.08 1.89
N LEU A 137 -4.98 3.92 2.83
CA LEU A 137 -5.37 5.34 2.87
C LEU A 137 -4.81 6.09 1.66
N VAL A 138 -3.56 5.81 1.27
CA VAL A 138 -2.95 6.39 0.05
C VAL A 138 -3.75 6.01 -1.20
N ILE A 139 -4.20 4.75 -1.31
CA ILE A 139 -5.04 4.29 -2.44
C ILE A 139 -6.34 5.12 -2.49
N LEU A 140 -7.02 5.31 -1.36
CA LEU A 140 -8.23 6.13 -1.30
C LEU A 140 -7.96 7.59 -1.68
N CYS A 141 -6.95 8.21 -1.06
CA CYS A 141 -6.60 9.61 -1.33
C CYS A 141 -6.19 9.82 -2.79
N SER A 142 -5.40 8.88 -3.35
CA SER A 142 -5.04 8.90 -4.77
C SER A 142 -6.29 8.81 -5.66
N SER A 143 -7.21 7.91 -5.35
CA SER A 143 -8.48 7.74 -6.08
C SER A 143 -9.28 9.05 -6.09
N ILE A 144 -9.45 9.67 -4.92
CA ILE A 144 -10.15 10.94 -4.78
C ILE A 144 -9.42 12.04 -5.58
N SER A 145 -8.11 12.14 -5.42
CA SER A 145 -7.28 13.19 -6.07
C SER A 145 -7.38 13.11 -7.60
N ILE A 146 -7.34 11.90 -8.16
CA ILE A 146 -7.45 11.69 -9.61
C ILE A 146 -8.85 12.14 -10.10
N ILE A 147 -9.90 11.77 -9.40
CA ILE A 147 -11.27 12.16 -9.81
C ILE A 147 -11.44 13.68 -9.72
N LEU A 148 -10.91 14.32 -8.67
CA LEU A 148 -10.92 15.78 -8.53
C LEU A 148 -10.13 16.47 -9.66
N PHE A 149 -8.97 15.93 -10.02
CA PHE A 149 -8.15 16.40 -11.14
C PHE A 149 -8.94 16.34 -12.46
N LEU A 150 -9.58 15.19 -12.77
CA LEU A 150 -10.38 15.00 -13.99
C LEU A 150 -11.59 15.95 -14.01
N GLN A 151 -12.20 16.18 -12.86
CA GLN A 151 -13.29 17.13 -12.70
C GLN A 151 -12.83 18.57 -12.98
N LEU A 152 -11.67 18.97 -12.43
CA LEU A 152 -11.05 20.29 -12.67
C LEU A 152 -10.68 20.48 -14.14
N LEU A 153 -10.19 19.44 -14.80
CA LEU A 153 -9.84 19.46 -16.22
C LEU A 153 -11.06 19.74 -17.11
N SER A 154 -12.26 19.35 -16.67
CA SER A 154 -13.52 19.50 -17.40
C SER A 154 -14.38 20.70 -16.92
N SER A 155 -14.01 21.33 -15.81
CA SER A 155 -14.83 22.36 -15.17
C SER A 155 -14.75 23.71 -15.90
N GLU A 156 -15.92 24.27 -16.21
CA GLU A 156 -16.03 25.61 -16.82
C GLU A 156 -16.34 26.70 -15.77
N SER A 157 -17.04 26.33 -14.69
CA SER A 157 -17.47 27.30 -13.69
C SER A 157 -16.37 27.61 -12.66
N ARG A 158 -16.13 28.90 -12.44
CA ARG A 158 -15.08 29.40 -11.51
C ARG A 158 -15.35 28.97 -10.06
N HIS A 159 -16.58 29.04 -9.62
CA HIS A 159 -16.96 28.75 -8.22
C HIS A 159 -16.79 27.25 -7.88
N GLN A 160 -17.23 26.37 -8.78
CA GLN A 160 -17.00 24.93 -8.64
C GLN A 160 -15.50 24.59 -8.65
N ARG A 161 -14.72 25.32 -9.46
CA ARG A 161 -13.28 25.11 -9.59
C ARG A 161 -12.54 25.35 -8.26
N SER A 162 -12.86 26.43 -7.54
CA SER A 162 -12.17 26.77 -6.27
C SER A 162 -12.40 25.73 -5.18
N GLY A 163 -13.63 25.27 -4.97
CA GLY A 163 -13.96 24.22 -3.99
C GLY A 163 -13.27 22.90 -4.30
N THR A 164 -13.34 22.48 -5.58
CA THR A 164 -12.70 21.23 -6.04
C THR A 164 -11.18 21.32 -5.90
N TRP A 165 -10.60 22.48 -6.19
CA TRP A 165 -9.15 22.73 -6.04
C TRP A 165 -8.70 22.62 -4.58
N CYS A 166 -9.44 23.25 -3.66
CA CYS A 166 -9.16 23.14 -2.21
C CYS A 166 -9.22 21.67 -1.75
N PHE A 167 -10.24 20.95 -2.21
CA PHE A 167 -10.43 19.54 -1.83
C PHE A 167 -9.27 18.67 -2.37
N LEU A 168 -8.82 18.92 -3.61
CA LEU A 168 -7.67 18.23 -4.20
C LEU A 168 -6.41 18.45 -3.32
N ILE A 169 -6.13 19.70 -2.97
CA ILE A 169 -4.95 20.07 -2.16
C ILE A 169 -5.02 19.41 -0.77
N VAL A 170 -6.17 19.51 -0.10
CA VAL A 170 -6.36 18.90 1.23
C VAL A 170 -6.15 17.38 1.17
N THR A 171 -6.66 16.72 0.12
CA THR A 171 -6.52 15.27 -0.03
C THR A 171 -5.05 14.88 -0.26
N ILE A 172 -4.32 15.64 -1.09
CA ILE A 172 -2.89 15.41 -1.35
C ILE A 172 -2.08 15.61 -0.06
N LEU A 173 -2.33 16.72 0.66
CA LEU A 173 -1.65 17.01 1.93
C LEU A 173 -1.89 15.90 2.95
N PHE A 174 -3.14 15.47 3.11
CA PHE A 174 -3.51 14.43 4.06
C PHE A 174 -2.79 13.11 3.71
N SER A 175 -2.78 12.72 2.42
CA SER A 175 -2.03 11.55 1.95
C SER A 175 -0.54 11.68 2.27
N THR A 176 0.05 12.85 2.01
CA THR A 176 1.49 13.12 2.23
C THR A 176 1.86 13.10 3.71
N ILE A 177 1.00 13.65 4.57
CA ILE A 177 1.19 13.59 6.02
C ILE A 177 1.18 12.14 6.51
N CYS A 178 0.26 11.31 6.00
CA CYS A 178 0.16 9.90 6.42
C CYS A 178 1.28 9.04 5.82
N GLN A 179 1.67 9.31 4.56
CA GLN A 179 2.70 8.55 3.85
C GLN A 179 3.46 9.50 2.91
N PRO A 180 4.59 10.05 3.35
CA PRO A 180 5.32 11.09 2.60
C PRO A 180 5.66 10.72 1.15
N THR A 181 5.94 9.44 0.89
CA THR A 181 6.28 9.00 -0.46
C THR A 181 5.14 9.18 -1.47
N SER A 182 3.87 9.29 -1.03
CA SER A 182 2.75 9.54 -1.95
C SER A 182 2.90 10.86 -2.73
N LEU A 183 3.65 11.82 -2.19
CA LEU A 183 3.92 13.11 -2.83
C LEU A 183 4.58 12.96 -4.20
N GLY A 184 5.48 11.97 -4.37
CA GLY A 184 6.17 11.72 -5.65
C GLY A 184 5.24 11.37 -6.81
N VAL A 185 3.98 11.02 -6.52
CA VAL A 185 2.93 10.78 -7.53
C VAL A 185 1.93 11.95 -7.52
N LEU A 186 1.38 12.28 -6.35
CA LEU A 186 0.23 13.17 -6.24
C LEU A 186 0.55 14.64 -6.52
N ALA A 187 1.80 15.09 -6.29
CA ALA A 187 2.22 16.46 -6.59
C ALA A 187 2.10 16.80 -8.08
N TRP A 188 2.18 15.80 -8.95
CA TRP A 188 2.09 16.02 -10.39
C TRP A 188 0.67 16.33 -10.87
N LEU A 189 -0.36 16.06 -10.05
CA LEU A 189 -1.75 16.40 -10.41
C LEU A 189 -1.96 17.93 -10.46
N PRO A 190 -1.70 18.70 -9.39
CA PRO A 190 -1.84 20.17 -9.48
C PRO A 190 -0.84 20.79 -10.45
N LEU A 191 0.42 20.31 -10.51
CA LEU A 191 1.43 20.82 -11.44
C LEU A 191 1.01 20.59 -12.90
N GLY A 192 0.53 19.39 -13.21
CA GLY A 192 0.04 19.03 -14.55
C GLY A 192 -1.18 19.87 -14.94
N LEU A 193 -2.10 20.09 -14.02
CA LEU A 193 -3.28 20.92 -14.27
C LEU A 193 -2.88 22.36 -14.61
N CYS A 194 -1.95 22.95 -13.84
CA CYS A 194 -1.40 24.28 -14.13
C CYS A 194 -0.71 24.32 -15.51
N GLY A 195 0.09 23.31 -15.84
CA GLY A 195 0.75 23.20 -17.14
C GLY A 195 -0.25 23.11 -18.31
N ILE A 196 -1.28 22.29 -18.17
CA ILE A 196 -2.34 22.10 -19.18
C ILE A 196 -3.10 23.45 -19.38
N TRP A 197 -3.44 24.14 -18.29
CA TRP A 197 -4.14 25.43 -18.37
C TRP A 197 -3.26 26.51 -19.02
N LEU A 198 -1.99 26.54 -18.70
CA LEU A 198 -1.04 27.49 -19.30
C LEU A 198 -0.94 27.31 -20.82
N ILE A 199 -0.92 26.06 -21.29
CA ILE A 199 -0.84 25.73 -22.72
C ILE A 199 -2.16 26.03 -23.44
N ARG A 200 -3.30 25.64 -22.83
CA ARG A 200 -4.62 25.74 -23.50
C ARG A 200 -5.14 27.19 -23.54
N ASN A 201 -4.99 27.92 -22.45
CA ASN A 201 -5.57 29.26 -22.30
C ASN A 201 -4.66 30.15 -21.45
N PRO A 202 -3.59 30.72 -22.07
CA PRO A 202 -2.69 31.60 -21.32
C PRO A 202 -3.40 32.84 -20.74
N ARG A 203 -4.53 33.26 -21.36
CA ARG A 203 -5.36 34.36 -20.82
C ARG A 203 -6.15 33.95 -19.57
N GLU A 204 -6.56 32.68 -19.47
CA GLU A 204 -7.25 32.12 -18.27
C GLU A 204 -6.26 31.87 -17.13
N PHE A 205 -5.01 31.58 -17.44
CA PHE A 205 -3.95 31.43 -16.44
C PHE A 205 -3.74 32.74 -15.68
N ARG A 206 -3.87 33.88 -16.36
CA ARG A 206 -3.86 35.22 -15.72
C ARG A 206 -5.05 35.43 -14.77
N ARG A 207 -6.07 34.55 -14.81
CA ARG A 207 -7.24 34.57 -13.92
C ARG A 207 -7.08 33.64 -12.71
N ILE A 208 -5.89 33.08 -12.53
CA ILE A 208 -5.56 32.43 -11.24
C ILE A 208 -5.73 33.54 -10.19
N THR A 209 -6.66 33.30 -9.30
CA THR A 209 -6.97 34.28 -8.26
C THR A 209 -5.83 34.31 -7.24
N TRP A 210 -5.71 35.43 -6.54
CA TRP A 210 -4.83 35.52 -5.39
C TRP A 210 -5.08 34.37 -4.40
N LEU A 211 -6.32 33.93 -4.29
CA LEU A 211 -6.71 32.78 -3.46
C LEU A 211 -6.05 31.48 -3.94
N ASP A 212 -6.11 31.21 -5.24
CA ASP A 212 -5.48 30.01 -5.82
C ASP A 212 -3.95 30.05 -5.64
N ALA A 213 -3.33 31.21 -5.90
CA ALA A 213 -1.88 31.43 -5.74
C ALA A 213 -1.47 31.25 -4.26
N THR A 214 -2.26 31.80 -3.34
CA THR A 214 -2.04 31.69 -1.90
C THR A 214 -2.17 30.22 -1.45
N LEU A 215 -3.18 29.50 -1.93
CA LEU A 215 -3.37 28.07 -1.63
C LEU A 215 -2.20 27.23 -2.13
N ILE A 216 -1.72 27.51 -3.35
CA ILE A 216 -0.54 26.82 -3.92
C ILE A 216 0.70 27.12 -3.06
N ALA A 217 0.91 28.38 -2.66
CA ALA A 217 2.04 28.78 -1.84
C ALA A 217 1.99 28.14 -0.43
N ILE A 218 0.82 28.18 0.23
CA ILE A 218 0.61 27.55 1.54
C ILE A 218 0.85 26.05 1.44
N THR A 219 0.35 25.42 0.38
CA THR A 219 0.54 23.98 0.14
C THR A 219 2.02 23.65 -0.03
N GLY A 220 2.73 24.42 -0.86
CA GLY A 220 4.16 24.23 -1.07
C GLY A 220 4.96 24.39 0.22
N LEU A 221 4.64 25.42 1.02
CA LEU A 221 5.28 25.65 2.31
C LEU A 221 4.98 24.52 3.30
N ALA A 222 3.71 24.10 3.40
CA ALA A 222 3.30 22.98 4.25
C ALA A 222 4.01 21.69 3.84
N MET A 223 4.14 21.42 2.53
CA MET A 223 4.87 20.26 2.02
C MET A 223 6.36 20.30 2.39
N LEU A 224 6.99 21.48 2.29
CA LEU A 224 8.39 21.67 2.71
C LEU A 224 8.58 21.44 4.21
N MET A 225 7.68 21.96 5.03
CA MET A 225 7.69 21.75 6.49
C MET A 225 7.51 20.27 6.82
N LEU A 226 6.51 19.62 6.21
CA LEU A 226 6.26 18.19 6.40
C LEU A 226 7.44 17.34 5.93
N TRP A 227 8.06 17.71 4.83
CA TRP A 227 9.29 17.08 4.35
C TRP A 227 10.37 17.12 5.43
N GLN A 228 10.64 18.29 6.01
CA GLN A 228 11.65 18.45 7.06
C GLN A 228 11.30 17.65 8.32
N MET A 229 10.04 17.67 8.73
CA MET A 229 9.60 17.01 9.98
C MET A 229 9.54 15.48 9.88
N THR A 230 9.15 14.94 8.73
CA THR A 230 8.90 13.49 8.58
C THR A 230 10.01 12.74 7.85
N LEU A 231 10.65 13.38 6.88
CA LEU A 231 11.70 12.75 6.06
C LEU A 231 13.12 13.09 6.51
N GLY A 232 13.29 14.16 7.30
CA GLY A 232 14.63 14.60 7.73
C GLY A 232 15.39 13.51 8.48
N GLN A 233 14.78 12.90 9.47
CA GLN A 233 15.38 11.80 10.24
C GLN A 233 15.57 10.54 9.38
N SER A 234 14.52 10.15 8.65
CA SER A 234 14.58 8.99 7.74
C SER A 234 15.64 9.19 6.65
N TRP A 235 15.84 10.43 6.21
CA TRP A 235 16.87 10.77 5.23
C TRP A 235 18.28 10.64 5.84
N ALA A 236 18.47 11.09 7.07
CA ALA A 236 19.74 10.97 7.79
C ALA A 236 20.16 9.50 7.99
N GLU A 237 19.18 8.62 8.20
CA GLU A 237 19.39 7.19 8.45
C GLU A 237 19.16 6.31 7.21
N LYS A 238 19.13 6.88 6.01
CA LYS A 238 18.83 6.16 4.75
C LYS A 238 19.75 4.98 4.48
N SER A 239 20.99 5.03 4.94
CA SER A 239 21.97 3.94 4.79
C SER A 239 21.49 2.64 5.46
N MET A 240 20.75 2.74 6.55
CA MET A 240 20.16 1.60 7.27
C MET A 240 19.20 0.82 6.36
N TRP A 241 18.45 1.54 5.51
CA TRP A 241 17.43 0.96 4.62
C TRP A 241 17.97 0.62 3.23
N GLY A 242 19.28 0.86 2.98
CA GLY A 242 19.92 0.76 1.67
C GLY A 242 19.78 -0.61 1.00
N SER A 243 19.71 -1.70 1.79
CA SER A 243 19.57 -3.06 1.26
C SER A 243 18.12 -3.46 0.94
N PHE A 244 17.14 -2.69 1.39
CA PHE A 244 15.74 -3.13 1.40
C PHE A 244 14.98 -2.83 0.11
N ALA A 245 15.16 -1.64 -0.47
CA ALA A 245 14.32 -1.16 -1.58
C ALA A 245 15.17 -0.55 -2.70
N THR A 246 16.18 -1.30 -3.13
CA THR A 246 17.13 -0.86 -4.17
C THR A 246 16.66 -1.27 -5.57
N ALA A 247 16.96 -0.42 -6.54
CA ALA A 247 16.78 -0.70 -7.97
C ALA A 247 18.15 -0.93 -8.60
N THR A 248 18.32 -2.07 -9.28
CA THR A 248 19.62 -2.46 -9.87
C THR A 248 19.59 -2.52 -11.39
N HIS A 249 18.43 -2.84 -11.99
CA HIS A 249 18.28 -3.02 -13.43
C HIS A 249 17.05 -2.27 -13.95
N TRP A 250 17.20 -1.58 -15.08
CA TRP A 250 16.11 -0.80 -15.67
C TRP A 250 14.88 -1.66 -16.05
N GLN A 251 15.10 -2.96 -16.32
CA GLN A 251 14.00 -3.90 -16.62
C GLN A 251 12.98 -3.99 -15.47
N GLN A 252 13.37 -3.65 -14.25
CA GLN A 252 12.49 -3.64 -13.08
C GLN A 252 11.29 -2.68 -13.27
N ILE A 253 11.48 -1.59 -14.05
CA ILE A 253 10.39 -0.67 -14.41
C ILE A 253 9.24 -1.44 -15.09
N TRP A 254 9.58 -2.40 -15.95
CA TRP A 254 8.60 -3.15 -16.72
C TRP A 254 7.96 -4.31 -15.97
N THR A 255 8.49 -4.70 -14.84
CA THR A 255 7.98 -5.83 -14.04
C THR A 255 7.24 -5.39 -12.77
N ILE A 256 7.27 -4.09 -12.45
CA ILE A 256 6.69 -3.57 -11.20
C ILE A 256 5.15 -3.51 -11.27
N TRP A 257 4.60 -3.23 -12.43
CA TRP A 257 3.16 -3.18 -12.71
C TRP A 257 2.80 -4.13 -13.84
N ASP A 258 1.52 -4.47 -13.97
CA ASP A 258 0.99 -5.27 -15.09
C ASP A 258 0.74 -4.34 -16.30
N TRP A 259 1.82 -3.77 -16.86
CA TRP A 259 1.77 -2.80 -17.94
C TRP A 259 0.93 -3.25 -19.15
N PRO A 260 0.99 -4.53 -19.60
CA PRO A 260 0.17 -4.95 -20.72
C PRO A 260 -1.32 -4.67 -20.50
N SER A 261 -1.89 -5.08 -19.36
CA SER A 261 -3.32 -4.91 -19.08
C SER A 261 -3.68 -3.49 -18.65
N LEU A 262 -2.80 -2.83 -17.85
CA LEU A 262 -3.14 -1.56 -17.23
C LEU A 262 -2.79 -0.34 -18.07
N LEU A 263 -1.84 -0.46 -19.00
CA LEU A 263 -1.38 0.65 -19.85
C LEU A 263 -1.37 0.34 -21.33
N LEU A 264 -0.70 -0.73 -21.78
CA LEU A 264 -0.40 -0.93 -23.20
C LEU A 264 -1.67 -1.25 -24.03
N ILE A 265 -2.47 -2.23 -23.61
CA ILE A 265 -3.72 -2.61 -24.31
C ILE A 265 -4.69 -1.42 -24.35
N PRO A 266 -4.98 -0.74 -23.22
CA PRO A 266 -5.83 0.47 -23.25
C PRO A 266 -5.29 1.57 -24.16
N LEU A 267 -3.97 1.86 -24.07
CA LEU A 267 -3.33 2.92 -24.86
C LEU A 267 -3.40 2.63 -26.36
N ILE A 268 -3.01 1.42 -26.77
CA ILE A 268 -3.05 1.00 -28.19
C ILE A 268 -4.48 1.11 -28.72
N SER A 269 -5.47 0.65 -27.95
CA SER A 269 -6.88 0.71 -28.35
C SER A 269 -7.36 2.16 -28.53
N ALA A 270 -6.99 3.05 -27.61
CA ALA A 270 -7.33 4.48 -27.71
C ALA A 270 -6.67 5.15 -28.91
N LEU A 271 -5.37 4.82 -29.17
CA LEU A 271 -4.63 5.35 -30.32
C LEU A 271 -5.18 4.85 -31.65
N LEU A 272 -5.53 3.57 -31.75
CA LEU A 272 -6.14 3.00 -32.97
C LEU A 272 -7.46 3.72 -33.28
N ILE A 273 -8.32 3.93 -32.32
CA ILE A 273 -9.58 4.68 -32.51
C ILE A 273 -9.30 6.13 -32.91
N LEU A 274 -8.31 6.76 -32.33
CA LEU A 274 -7.91 8.12 -32.69
C LEU A 274 -7.43 8.20 -34.15
N ILE A 275 -6.60 7.27 -34.57
CA ILE A 275 -6.09 7.18 -35.97
C ILE A 275 -7.27 6.95 -36.96
N ILE A 276 -8.14 6.00 -36.62
CA ILE A 276 -9.32 5.66 -37.46
C ILE A 276 -10.23 6.89 -37.63
N ASP A 277 -10.50 7.61 -36.52
CA ASP A 277 -11.30 8.84 -36.53
C ASP A 277 -10.67 9.91 -37.45
N ASN A 278 -9.36 10.10 -37.34
CA ASN A 278 -8.62 11.11 -38.13
C ASN A 278 -8.65 10.78 -39.63
N ILE A 279 -8.61 9.48 -40.01
CA ILE A 279 -8.67 9.05 -41.42
C ILE A 279 -10.09 9.25 -41.97
N ILE A 280 -11.13 8.92 -41.21
CA ILE A 280 -12.52 8.92 -41.65
C ILE A 280 -13.09 10.35 -41.70
N ASP A 281 -12.75 11.21 -40.74
CA ASP A 281 -13.38 12.50 -40.55
C ASP A 281 -12.36 13.64 -40.40
N SER A 282 -11.65 13.93 -41.50
CA SER A 282 -10.62 14.99 -41.56
C SER A 282 -11.18 16.39 -41.28
N ARG A 283 -12.51 16.61 -41.35
CA ARG A 283 -13.15 17.92 -41.10
C ARG A 283 -13.32 18.24 -39.61
N LYS A 284 -13.31 17.24 -38.73
CA LYS A 284 -13.47 17.45 -37.28
C LYS A 284 -12.16 17.63 -36.52
N GLN A 285 -11.06 17.80 -37.22
CA GLN A 285 -9.71 17.80 -36.63
C GLN A 285 -9.44 18.95 -35.66
N SER A 286 -10.12 20.11 -35.80
CA SER A 286 -9.86 21.28 -34.98
C SER A 286 -10.31 21.15 -33.50
N ASP A 287 -11.32 20.31 -33.23
CA ASP A 287 -11.91 20.19 -31.88
C ASP A 287 -11.30 19.02 -31.09
N LEU A 288 -10.59 18.14 -31.79
CA LEU A 288 -10.04 16.93 -31.19
C LEU A 288 -8.97 17.22 -30.13
N HIS A 289 -8.07 18.15 -30.43
CA HIS A 289 -6.97 18.53 -29.56
C HIS A 289 -7.43 19.26 -28.27
N ARG A 290 -8.69 19.67 -28.22
CA ARG A 290 -9.28 20.36 -27.07
C ARG A 290 -10.11 19.46 -26.16
N SER A 291 -10.24 18.17 -26.50
CA SER A 291 -11.05 17.23 -25.71
C SER A 291 -10.42 17.01 -24.32
N PRO A 292 -11.12 17.34 -23.21
CA PRO A 292 -10.61 17.08 -21.87
C PRO A 292 -10.29 15.60 -21.62
N ILE A 293 -11.03 14.70 -22.28
CA ILE A 293 -10.83 13.25 -22.12
C ILE A 293 -9.47 12.84 -22.70
N LEU A 294 -9.12 13.28 -23.92
CA LEU A 294 -7.83 12.93 -24.52
C LEU A 294 -6.65 13.49 -23.71
N ILE A 295 -6.78 14.72 -23.24
CA ILE A 295 -5.75 15.37 -22.42
C ILE A 295 -5.59 14.61 -21.11
N GLY A 296 -6.72 14.25 -20.47
CA GLY A 296 -6.72 13.44 -19.25
C GLY A 296 -6.04 12.08 -19.46
N LEU A 297 -6.39 11.37 -20.55
CA LEU A 297 -5.77 10.09 -20.91
C LEU A 297 -4.26 10.23 -21.09
N GLY A 298 -3.83 11.21 -21.90
CA GLY A 298 -2.40 11.47 -22.11
C GLY A 298 -1.68 11.77 -20.81
N PHE A 299 -2.29 12.57 -19.95
CA PHE A 299 -1.72 12.93 -18.66
C PHE A 299 -1.59 11.70 -17.73
N LEU A 300 -2.66 10.89 -17.58
CA LEU A 300 -2.65 9.71 -16.70
C LEU A 300 -1.61 8.68 -17.17
N ALA A 301 -1.50 8.44 -18.48
CA ALA A 301 -0.50 7.53 -19.05
C ALA A 301 0.92 8.03 -18.76
N THR A 302 1.18 9.31 -19.04
CA THR A 302 2.49 9.95 -18.82
C THR A 302 2.85 9.94 -17.31
N LEU A 303 1.89 10.27 -16.44
CA LEU A 303 2.09 10.28 -14.98
C LEU A 303 2.49 8.89 -14.48
N SER A 304 1.81 7.84 -14.95
CA SER A 304 2.11 6.46 -14.52
C SER A 304 3.55 6.06 -14.85
N LEU A 305 3.98 6.32 -16.07
CA LEU A 305 5.35 6.02 -16.52
C LEU A 305 6.37 6.91 -15.82
N PHE A 306 6.11 8.21 -15.78
CA PHE A 306 7.01 9.21 -15.22
C PHE A 306 7.25 8.96 -13.72
N ALA A 307 6.18 8.83 -12.94
CA ALA A 307 6.30 8.59 -11.50
C ALA A 307 7.07 7.28 -11.24
N THR A 308 6.75 6.20 -11.95
CA THR A 308 7.45 4.91 -11.80
C THR A 308 8.94 5.07 -12.12
N THR A 309 9.28 5.78 -13.21
CA THR A 309 10.67 6.02 -13.63
C THR A 309 11.41 6.87 -12.58
N VAL A 310 10.77 7.90 -12.05
CA VAL A 310 11.37 8.75 -11.00
C VAL A 310 11.73 7.91 -9.76
N TYR A 311 10.83 7.05 -9.28
CA TYR A 311 11.13 6.18 -8.13
C TYR A 311 12.27 5.21 -8.44
N TRP A 312 12.32 4.69 -9.67
CA TRP A 312 13.42 3.84 -10.11
C TRP A 312 14.74 4.63 -10.10
N CYS A 313 14.77 5.84 -10.66
CA CYS A 313 15.96 6.71 -10.69
C CYS A 313 16.45 7.04 -9.28
N LEU A 314 15.54 7.48 -8.39
CA LEU A 314 15.88 7.83 -7.01
C LEU A 314 16.55 6.65 -6.30
N SER A 315 16.08 5.43 -6.55
CA SER A 315 16.61 4.23 -5.92
C SER A 315 17.88 3.72 -6.60
N SER A 316 17.93 3.75 -7.95
CA SER A 316 19.06 3.27 -8.75
C SER A 316 20.31 4.16 -8.59
N PHE A 317 20.10 5.48 -8.40
CA PHE A 317 21.20 6.44 -8.15
C PHE A 317 21.50 6.59 -6.65
N GLU A 318 20.96 5.69 -5.82
CA GLU A 318 21.20 5.64 -4.35
C GLU A 318 20.84 6.95 -3.62
N VAL A 319 19.96 7.77 -4.22
CA VAL A 319 19.47 9.00 -3.58
C VAL A 319 18.65 8.63 -2.33
N VAL A 320 17.68 7.71 -2.52
CA VAL A 320 16.85 7.16 -1.43
C VAL A 320 16.34 5.77 -1.83
N PRO A 321 16.34 4.77 -0.91
CA PRO A 321 15.89 3.41 -1.24
C PRO A 321 14.36 3.33 -1.21
N VAL A 322 13.72 3.63 -2.34
CA VAL A 322 12.25 3.67 -2.47
C VAL A 322 11.71 2.74 -3.56
N TRP A 323 12.54 1.82 -4.09
CA TRP A 323 12.08 0.90 -5.14
C TRP A 323 11.31 -0.28 -4.54
N HIS A 324 10.12 0.02 -4.01
CA HIS A 324 9.17 -0.98 -3.53
C HIS A 324 7.76 -0.46 -3.81
N ARG A 325 6.85 -1.32 -4.29
CA ARG A 325 5.48 -0.96 -4.70
C ARG A 325 4.74 -0.13 -3.65
N ARG A 326 4.96 -0.40 -2.37
CA ARG A 326 4.29 0.33 -1.27
C ARG A 326 4.58 1.85 -1.27
N TYR A 327 5.77 2.25 -1.73
CA TYR A 327 6.18 3.67 -1.70
C TYR A 327 5.55 4.50 -2.83
N PHE A 328 5.18 3.87 -3.95
CA PHE A 328 4.50 4.56 -5.05
C PHE A 328 3.17 3.88 -5.43
N ILE A 329 2.48 3.31 -4.43
CA ILE A 329 1.18 2.65 -4.60
C ILE A 329 0.11 3.62 -5.15
N ALA A 330 0.29 4.93 -4.97
CA ALA A 330 -0.56 5.97 -5.54
C ALA A 330 -0.65 5.91 -7.08
N VAL A 331 0.31 5.25 -7.77
CA VAL A 331 0.27 5.02 -9.22
C VAL A 331 -0.86 4.05 -9.61
N LEU A 332 -1.22 3.12 -8.74
CA LEU A 332 -2.20 2.08 -9.08
C LEU A 332 -3.60 2.65 -9.41
N PRO A 333 -4.19 3.56 -8.60
CA PRO A 333 -5.43 4.23 -9.00
C PRO A 333 -5.30 5.03 -10.31
N VAL A 334 -4.13 5.60 -10.63
CA VAL A 334 -3.88 6.30 -11.91
C VAL A 334 -4.05 5.32 -13.07
N LEU A 335 -3.41 4.14 -12.96
CA LEU A 335 -3.48 3.08 -13.98
C LEU A 335 -4.92 2.54 -14.15
N ALA A 336 -5.62 2.30 -13.03
CA ALA A 336 -7.01 1.82 -13.05
C ALA A 336 -7.95 2.84 -13.73
N CYS A 337 -7.81 4.12 -13.39
CA CYS A 337 -8.57 5.21 -14.02
C CYS A 337 -8.25 5.33 -15.52
N PHE A 338 -6.98 5.25 -15.88
CA PHE A 338 -6.54 5.30 -17.28
C PHE A 338 -7.18 4.17 -18.09
N ALA A 339 -7.03 2.92 -17.64
CA ALA A 339 -7.52 1.74 -18.38
C ALA A 339 -9.03 1.82 -18.62
N GLY A 340 -9.83 2.14 -17.59
CA GLY A 340 -11.27 2.30 -17.76
C GLY A 340 -11.65 3.51 -18.63
N SER A 341 -10.93 4.62 -18.47
CA SER A 341 -11.21 5.83 -19.27
C SER A 341 -10.96 5.61 -20.77
N CYS A 342 -9.99 4.76 -21.13
CA CYS A 342 -9.79 4.34 -22.54
C CYS A 342 -11.03 3.63 -23.10
N ILE A 343 -11.67 2.77 -22.29
CA ILE A 343 -12.94 2.10 -22.67
C ILE A 343 -14.02 3.17 -22.94
N GLY A 344 -14.15 4.12 -22.03
CA GLY A 344 -15.11 5.24 -22.15
C GLY A 344 -14.86 6.07 -23.41
N TYR A 345 -13.60 6.38 -23.68
CA TYR A 345 -13.18 7.11 -24.89
C TYR A 345 -13.57 6.35 -26.17
N VAL A 346 -13.26 5.04 -26.24
CA VAL A 346 -13.62 4.16 -27.37
C VAL A 346 -15.15 4.18 -27.58
N GLN A 347 -15.94 4.06 -26.52
CA GLN A 347 -17.39 4.08 -26.60
C GLN A 347 -17.95 5.43 -27.10
N ILE A 348 -17.41 6.55 -26.61
CA ILE A 348 -17.81 7.89 -27.03
C ILE A 348 -17.55 8.09 -28.53
N ARG A 349 -16.36 7.69 -28.99
CA ARG A 349 -15.96 7.87 -30.38
C ARG A 349 -16.74 6.99 -31.37
N LEU A 350 -17.18 5.83 -30.92
CA LEU A 350 -18.01 4.92 -31.72
C LEU A 350 -19.52 5.14 -31.47
N ALA A 351 -19.88 6.17 -30.70
CA ALA A 351 -21.29 6.45 -30.36
C ALA A 351 -22.15 6.63 -31.63
N GLY A 352 -23.34 6.06 -31.59
CA GLY A 352 -24.24 6.04 -32.73
C GLY A 352 -24.07 4.83 -33.64
N LYS A 353 -22.98 4.08 -33.49
CA LYS A 353 -22.75 2.81 -34.22
C LYS A 353 -23.10 1.64 -33.29
N ARG A 354 -23.87 0.66 -33.77
CA ARG A 354 -24.23 -0.56 -33.01
C ARG A 354 -23.01 -1.28 -32.45
N LYS A 355 -21.84 -1.09 -33.07
CA LYS A 355 -20.56 -1.68 -32.68
C LYS A 355 -19.93 -1.05 -31.46
N SER A 356 -20.36 0.15 -31.01
CA SER A 356 -19.76 0.90 -29.87
C SER A 356 -19.76 0.08 -28.57
N THR A 357 -20.92 -0.46 -28.22
CA THR A 357 -21.10 -1.25 -26.99
C THR A 357 -20.28 -2.54 -27.06
N LEU A 358 -20.34 -3.24 -28.19
CA LEU A 358 -19.60 -4.50 -28.39
C LEU A 358 -18.08 -4.28 -28.30
N THR A 359 -17.56 -3.23 -28.95
CA THR A 359 -16.12 -2.89 -28.88
C THR A 359 -15.70 -2.55 -27.46
N GLY A 360 -16.52 -1.79 -26.75
CA GLY A 360 -16.26 -1.49 -25.33
C GLY A 360 -16.19 -2.74 -24.46
N PHE A 361 -17.13 -3.67 -24.65
CA PHE A 361 -17.12 -4.95 -23.92
C PHE A 361 -15.94 -5.83 -24.30
N ALA A 362 -15.59 -5.90 -25.60
CA ALA A 362 -14.43 -6.66 -26.06
C ALA A 362 -13.13 -6.13 -25.44
N LEU A 363 -12.97 -4.80 -25.41
CA LEU A 363 -11.79 -4.16 -24.80
C LEU A 363 -11.75 -4.42 -23.27
N ALA A 364 -12.89 -4.25 -22.59
CA ALA A 364 -13.01 -4.54 -21.16
C ALA A 364 -12.63 -5.98 -20.84
N PHE A 365 -13.17 -6.93 -21.61
CA PHE A 365 -12.90 -8.36 -21.48
C PHE A 365 -11.40 -8.65 -21.70
N THR A 366 -10.80 -8.05 -22.76
CA THR A 366 -9.37 -8.23 -23.06
C THR A 366 -8.48 -7.73 -21.92
N ILE A 367 -8.77 -6.54 -21.39
CA ILE A 367 -8.02 -5.95 -20.26
C ILE A 367 -8.11 -6.87 -19.03
N LEU A 368 -9.32 -7.28 -18.66
CA LEU A 368 -9.55 -8.12 -17.46
C LEU A 368 -8.97 -9.52 -17.63
N LEU A 369 -9.08 -10.10 -18.83
CA LEU A 369 -8.48 -11.41 -19.13
C LEU A 369 -6.95 -11.34 -19.06
N CYS A 370 -6.35 -10.30 -19.64
CA CYS A 370 -4.90 -10.10 -19.56
C CYS A 370 -4.45 -9.91 -18.12
N LEU A 371 -5.18 -9.12 -17.33
CA LEU A 371 -4.90 -8.93 -15.91
C LEU A 371 -4.99 -10.28 -15.16
N GLU A 372 -6.01 -11.07 -15.42
CA GLU A 372 -6.19 -12.41 -14.82
C GLU A 372 -5.05 -13.36 -15.19
N THR A 373 -4.61 -13.37 -16.46
CA THR A 373 -3.49 -14.24 -16.87
C THR A 373 -2.18 -13.88 -16.16
N GLN A 374 -2.00 -12.62 -15.82
CA GLN A 374 -0.82 -12.15 -15.08
C GLN A 374 -0.93 -12.40 -13.58
N GLN A 375 -2.07 -12.12 -12.99
CA GLN A 375 -2.28 -12.11 -11.53
C GLN A 375 -2.89 -13.39 -10.98
N ARG A 376 -3.64 -14.12 -11.78
CA ARG A 376 -4.30 -15.39 -11.43
C ARG A 376 -5.22 -15.26 -10.21
N THR A 377 -5.89 -14.12 -10.07
CA THR A 377 -6.77 -13.83 -8.92
C THR A 377 -7.93 -14.83 -8.84
N TRP A 378 -8.56 -15.12 -9.98
CA TRP A 378 -9.65 -16.10 -10.06
C TRP A 378 -9.16 -17.52 -9.74
N GLN A 379 -7.99 -17.90 -10.27
CA GLN A 379 -7.38 -19.20 -9.99
C GLN A 379 -7.08 -19.35 -8.48
N ARG A 380 -6.58 -18.28 -7.85
CA ARG A 380 -6.31 -18.30 -6.40
C ARG A 380 -7.61 -18.42 -5.59
N LEU A 381 -8.69 -17.76 -6.02
CA LEU A 381 -10.01 -17.88 -5.39
C LEU A 381 -10.52 -19.33 -5.43
N GLN A 382 -10.27 -20.04 -6.55
CA GLN A 382 -10.67 -21.44 -6.70
C GLN A 382 -9.83 -22.39 -5.84
N LEU A 383 -8.52 -22.15 -5.77
CA LEU A 383 -7.57 -23.02 -5.06
C LEU A 383 -7.60 -22.77 -3.54
N SER A 384 -7.81 -21.55 -3.12
CA SER A 384 -7.88 -21.17 -1.71
C SER A 384 -9.03 -20.19 -1.51
N PRO A 385 -10.25 -20.69 -1.35
CA PRO A 385 -11.40 -19.82 -1.18
C PRO A 385 -11.38 -19.02 0.13
N VAL A 386 -10.43 -19.34 1.02
CA VAL A 386 -10.35 -18.71 2.35
C VAL A 386 -9.65 -17.33 2.27
N ALA A 387 -8.51 -17.23 1.60
CA ALA A 387 -7.76 -15.96 1.56
C ALA A 387 -6.97 -15.77 0.26
N LEU A 388 -7.16 -14.62 -0.39
CA LEU A 388 -6.40 -14.23 -1.60
C LEU A 388 -4.99 -13.77 -1.28
N VAL A 389 -4.77 -13.27 -0.06
CA VAL A 389 -3.48 -12.78 0.42
C VAL A 389 -3.13 -13.54 1.69
N THR A 390 -1.93 -14.11 1.72
CA THR A 390 -1.37 -14.74 2.91
C THR A 390 0.05 -14.23 3.11
N ARG A 391 0.38 -13.88 4.35
CA ARG A 391 1.73 -13.43 4.71
C ARG A 391 2.57 -14.60 5.23
N GLY A 392 1.89 -15.59 5.80
CA GLY A 392 2.51 -16.84 6.27
C GLY A 392 3.38 -16.68 7.52
N GLU A 393 3.18 -15.62 8.30
CA GLU A 393 3.83 -15.38 9.59
C GLU A 393 2.82 -15.63 10.70
N ASN A 394 2.85 -16.81 11.32
CA ASN A 394 1.88 -17.21 12.35
C ASN A 394 2.42 -16.87 13.75
N TRP A 395 2.65 -15.56 14.00
CA TRP A 395 3.12 -15.08 15.30
C TRP A 395 2.15 -15.43 16.43
N ARG A 396 0.84 -15.31 16.20
CA ARG A 396 -0.20 -15.62 17.18
C ARG A 396 -0.03 -17.06 17.70
N GLU A 397 0.01 -18.03 16.79
CA GLU A 397 0.15 -19.45 17.15
C GLU A 397 1.47 -19.75 17.85
N ALA A 398 2.56 -19.12 17.41
CA ALA A 398 3.89 -19.30 18.02
C ALA A 398 3.91 -18.77 19.47
N ILE A 399 3.29 -17.59 19.68
CA ILE A 399 3.27 -16.94 21.00
C ILE A 399 2.31 -17.69 21.94
N GLU A 400 1.15 -18.12 21.46
CA GLU A 400 0.20 -18.96 22.22
C GLU A 400 0.87 -20.26 22.66
N TRP A 401 1.61 -20.90 21.76
CA TRP A 401 2.39 -22.10 22.05
C TRP A 401 3.42 -21.85 23.16
N LEU A 402 4.19 -20.75 23.03
CA LEU A 402 5.18 -20.37 24.07
C LEU A 402 4.50 -20.09 25.42
N GLN A 403 3.36 -19.41 25.41
CA GLN A 403 2.62 -19.11 26.65
C GLN A 403 2.15 -20.36 27.36
N GLN A 404 1.76 -21.39 26.62
CA GLN A 404 1.21 -22.66 27.15
C GLN A 404 2.29 -23.68 27.53
N GLU A 405 3.32 -23.83 26.68
CA GLU A 405 4.27 -24.93 26.77
C GLU A 405 5.64 -24.56 27.36
N SER A 406 5.99 -23.26 27.42
CA SER A 406 7.26 -22.85 28.02
C SER A 406 7.17 -22.72 29.53
N GLU A 407 8.26 -23.02 30.21
CA GLU A 407 8.36 -22.87 31.67
C GLU A 407 8.23 -21.40 32.08
N SER A 408 7.65 -21.13 33.25
CA SER A 408 7.40 -19.77 33.75
C SER A 408 8.68 -18.94 33.88
N GLU A 409 9.79 -19.57 34.26
CA GLU A 409 11.10 -18.90 34.47
C GLU A 409 12.03 -18.98 33.25
N CYS A 410 11.48 -19.27 32.07
CA CYS A 410 12.29 -19.37 30.85
C CYS A 410 12.71 -17.99 30.33
N LEU A 411 13.73 -18.00 29.48
CA LEU A 411 14.19 -16.84 28.71
C LEU A 411 13.79 -16.99 27.26
N ILE A 412 13.25 -15.95 26.65
CA ILE A 412 12.94 -15.90 25.22
C ILE A 412 13.95 -14.99 24.51
N LEU A 413 14.71 -15.54 23.60
CA LEU A 413 15.59 -14.77 22.70
C LEU A 413 14.78 -14.46 21.43
N LEU A 414 14.53 -13.18 21.18
CA LEU A 414 13.69 -12.74 20.06
C LEU A 414 14.55 -12.30 18.86
N ASP A 415 14.56 -13.11 17.80
CA ASP A 415 15.15 -12.78 16.49
C ASP A 415 14.02 -12.36 15.53
N SER A 416 13.55 -11.14 15.67
CA SER A 416 12.44 -10.60 14.87
C SER A 416 12.85 -10.28 13.42
N GLY A 417 14.14 -10.18 13.13
CA GLY A 417 14.65 -9.79 11.81
C GLY A 417 14.51 -8.29 11.53
N LEU A 418 14.36 -7.47 12.56
CA LEU A 418 14.30 -6.01 12.42
C LEU A 418 15.65 -5.45 11.98
N ILE A 419 15.63 -4.55 11.01
CA ILE A 419 16.84 -3.91 10.47
C ILE A 419 17.52 -3.07 11.56
N GLU A 420 16.75 -2.39 12.38
CA GLU A 420 17.21 -1.57 13.51
C GLU A 420 18.03 -2.37 14.52
N GLY A 421 17.74 -3.66 14.65
CA GLY A 421 18.50 -4.56 15.53
C GLY A 421 19.98 -4.62 15.21
N GLN A 422 20.36 -4.34 13.95
CA GLN A 422 21.78 -4.34 13.55
C GLN A 422 22.59 -3.22 14.22
N SER A 423 21.95 -2.07 14.43
CA SER A 423 22.62 -0.88 14.97
C SER A 423 22.24 -0.57 16.42
N TRP A 424 21.07 -1.01 16.88
CA TRP A 424 20.56 -0.66 18.21
C TRP A 424 20.94 -1.69 19.29
N ILE A 425 21.17 -2.95 18.93
CA ILE A 425 21.52 -3.99 19.90
C ILE A 425 23.01 -3.86 20.26
N THR A 426 23.28 -3.10 21.30
CA THR A 426 24.62 -2.90 21.88
C THR A 426 24.57 -3.28 23.38
N PRO A 427 25.70 -3.51 24.03
CA PRO A 427 25.69 -3.79 25.49
C PRO A 427 24.98 -2.70 26.30
N GLU A 428 25.20 -1.45 25.96
CA GLU A 428 24.63 -0.27 26.64
C GLU A 428 23.10 -0.23 26.58
N LEU A 429 22.48 -0.82 25.54
CA LEU A 429 21.02 -0.88 25.42
C LEU A 429 20.38 -1.56 26.64
N PHE A 430 21.02 -2.59 27.16
CA PHE A 430 20.51 -3.41 28.26
C PHE A 430 20.80 -2.79 29.65
N GLU A 431 21.65 -1.77 29.73
CA GLU A 431 21.96 -1.03 30.95
C GLU A 431 20.94 0.09 31.23
N ILE A 432 20.17 0.50 30.21
CA ILE A 432 19.20 1.58 30.32
C ILE A 432 17.84 0.99 30.73
N GLU A 433 17.46 1.25 31.96
CA GLU A 433 16.15 0.85 32.45
C GLU A 433 15.03 1.53 31.64
N ASN A 434 14.03 0.76 31.22
CA ASN A 434 12.89 1.24 30.44
C ASN A 434 13.28 1.91 29.09
N SER A 435 14.30 1.38 28.43
CA SER A 435 14.72 1.89 27.12
C SER A 435 13.60 1.75 26.09
N ALA A 436 13.19 2.88 25.47
CA ALA A 436 12.19 2.90 24.40
C ALA A 436 12.64 2.07 23.17
N LYS A 437 13.95 2.02 22.91
CA LYS A 437 14.53 1.18 21.84
C LYS A 437 14.38 -0.30 22.16
N LEU A 438 14.55 -0.69 23.43
CA LEU A 438 14.36 -2.08 23.87
C LEU A 438 12.89 -2.47 23.71
N GLU A 439 11.97 -1.60 24.13
CA GLU A 439 10.53 -1.82 23.93
C GLU A 439 10.19 -1.97 22.44
N TYR A 440 10.75 -1.12 21.59
CA TYR A 440 10.57 -1.19 20.13
C TYR A 440 11.08 -2.53 19.58
N LEU A 441 12.28 -2.97 19.96
CA LEU A 441 12.83 -4.23 19.44
C LEU A 441 12.00 -5.45 19.88
N CYS A 442 11.24 -5.31 20.95
CA CYS A 442 10.37 -6.37 21.51
C CYS A 442 8.88 -6.21 21.14
N PHE A 443 8.51 -5.26 20.27
CA PHE A 443 7.10 -4.99 19.96
C PHE A 443 6.30 -6.22 19.49
N PRO A 444 6.87 -7.22 18.81
CA PRO A 444 6.08 -8.39 18.43
C PRO A 444 5.47 -9.14 19.63
N LEU A 445 6.08 -8.99 20.82
CA LEU A 445 5.66 -9.64 22.06
C LEU A 445 5.09 -8.65 23.10
N ARG A 446 4.92 -7.37 22.73
CA ARG A 446 4.44 -6.29 23.62
C ARG A 446 3.16 -5.62 23.14
N GLY A 447 2.64 -6.05 21.98
CA GLY A 447 1.40 -5.56 21.40
C GLY A 447 0.24 -6.52 21.63
N PRO A 448 -0.57 -6.78 20.59
CA PRO A 448 -1.75 -7.67 20.72
C PRO A 448 -1.39 -9.09 21.14
N TYR A 449 -0.21 -9.58 20.81
CA TYR A 449 0.29 -10.90 21.20
C TYR A 449 1.26 -10.75 22.38
N HIS A 450 0.70 -10.46 23.54
CA HIS A 450 1.52 -10.26 24.73
C HIS A 450 2.05 -11.61 25.25
N LEU A 451 3.36 -11.67 25.54
CA LEU A 451 4.00 -12.83 26.16
C LEU A 451 4.56 -12.41 27.52
N ASP A 452 4.04 -13.03 28.57
CA ASP A 452 4.42 -12.75 29.96
C ASP A 452 5.66 -13.59 30.35
N ARG A 453 6.77 -13.30 29.68
CA ARG A 453 8.09 -13.95 29.91
C ARG A 453 9.18 -12.89 29.76
N GLU A 454 10.36 -13.20 30.27
CA GLU A 454 11.53 -12.36 30.00
C GLU A 454 11.96 -12.50 28.55
N VAL A 455 12.05 -11.35 27.84
CA VAL A 455 12.38 -11.31 26.41
C VAL A 455 13.65 -10.47 26.20
N ILE A 456 14.62 -11.04 25.49
CA ILE A 456 15.85 -10.33 25.08
C ILE A 456 15.89 -10.33 23.53
N PRO A 457 15.86 -9.15 22.87
CA PRO A 457 16.03 -9.10 21.43
C PRO A 457 17.46 -9.44 21.04
N VAL A 458 17.63 -10.19 19.96
CA VAL A 458 18.95 -10.59 19.45
C VAL A 458 19.12 -10.10 18.01
N GLY A 459 20.33 -9.68 17.67
CA GLY A 459 20.67 -9.17 16.34
C GLY A 459 21.00 -10.29 15.35
N PRO A 460 21.10 -9.96 14.07
CA PRO A 460 21.38 -10.95 13.02
C PRO A 460 22.76 -11.62 13.13
N SER A 461 23.68 -11.00 13.83
CA SER A 461 25.02 -11.58 14.13
C SER A 461 25.00 -12.57 15.29
N PHE A 462 23.85 -12.73 15.96
CA PHE A 462 23.72 -13.63 17.10
C PHE A 462 23.98 -15.09 16.67
N GLN A 463 24.88 -15.74 17.41
CA GLN A 463 25.19 -17.17 17.21
C GLN A 463 24.54 -17.97 18.35
N PRO A 464 23.41 -18.65 18.08
CA PRO A 464 22.65 -19.33 19.13
C PRO A 464 23.37 -20.50 19.79
N VAL A 465 24.28 -21.16 19.06
CA VAL A 465 24.90 -22.44 19.48
C VAL A 465 25.68 -22.31 20.79
N THR A 466 26.40 -21.22 20.95
CA THR A 466 27.25 -21.00 22.14
C THR A 466 26.45 -20.58 23.38
N ARG A 467 25.41 -19.77 23.23
CA ARG A 467 24.64 -19.28 24.37
C ARG A 467 23.58 -20.25 24.90
N LEU A 468 23.04 -21.11 24.06
CA LEU A 468 22.05 -22.11 24.49
C LEU A 468 22.70 -23.20 25.36
N ALA A 469 23.95 -23.56 25.08
CA ALA A 469 24.68 -24.59 25.82
C ALA A 469 25.03 -24.14 27.24
N ASP A 470 25.27 -22.85 27.44
CA ASP A 470 25.70 -22.28 28.74
C ASP A 470 24.54 -21.69 29.55
N ALA A 471 23.30 -21.78 29.04
CA ALA A 471 22.13 -21.19 29.69
C ALA A 471 21.80 -21.91 31.00
N LYS A 472 21.76 -21.16 32.11
CA LYS A 472 21.42 -21.66 33.45
C LYS A 472 19.92 -21.98 33.60
N ARG A 473 19.10 -21.51 32.67
CA ARG A 473 17.63 -21.69 32.68
C ARG A 473 17.14 -22.05 31.26
N PRO A 474 15.96 -22.65 31.13
CA PRO A 474 15.42 -22.99 29.81
C PRO A 474 15.34 -21.74 28.91
N THR A 475 15.98 -21.81 27.75
CA THR A 475 16.08 -20.68 26.81
C THR A 475 15.50 -21.09 25.47
N TYR A 476 14.47 -20.40 25.04
CA TYR A 476 13.83 -20.57 23.74
C TYR A 476 14.27 -19.48 22.79
N ILE A 477 14.32 -19.75 21.47
CA ILE A 477 14.53 -18.69 20.47
C ILE A 477 13.24 -18.60 19.62
N LEU A 478 12.63 -17.43 19.62
CA LEU A 478 11.54 -17.10 18.71
C LEU A 478 12.13 -16.32 17.54
N THR A 479 12.08 -16.89 16.34
CA THR A 479 12.74 -16.31 15.16
C THR A 479 11.79 -16.18 13.96
N ARG A 480 11.92 -15.06 13.23
CA ARG A 480 11.23 -14.81 11.96
C ARG A 480 11.97 -15.53 10.82
N ASN A 481 11.95 -16.86 10.89
CA ASN A 481 12.61 -17.73 9.93
C ASN A 481 11.79 -19.00 9.73
N THR A 482 11.90 -19.61 8.55
CA THR A 482 11.33 -20.95 8.34
C THR A 482 12.09 -21.97 9.17
N VAL A 483 11.45 -23.10 9.49
CA VAL A 483 12.07 -24.24 10.19
C VAL A 483 13.41 -24.63 9.54
N LYS A 484 13.45 -24.69 8.20
CA LYS A 484 14.66 -25.06 7.45
C LYS A 484 15.82 -24.09 7.72
N THR A 485 15.54 -22.78 7.75
CA THR A 485 16.55 -21.74 8.03
C THR A 485 16.97 -21.77 9.50
N ALA A 486 15.99 -21.88 10.41
CA ALA A 486 16.25 -21.97 11.85
C ALA A 486 17.13 -23.17 12.19
N LYS A 487 16.82 -24.36 11.65
CA LYS A 487 17.61 -25.60 11.85
C LYS A 487 19.06 -25.47 11.37
N ARG A 488 19.31 -24.73 10.30
CA ARG A 488 20.69 -24.48 9.80
C ARG A 488 21.51 -23.62 10.77
N ARG A 489 20.83 -22.73 11.52
CA ARG A 489 21.49 -21.84 12.48
C ARG A 489 21.75 -22.51 13.83
N VAL A 490 20.95 -23.50 14.17
CA VAL A 490 20.93 -24.11 15.52
C VAL A 490 21.10 -25.62 15.42
N ALA A 491 22.25 -26.07 14.99
CA ALA A 491 22.59 -27.40 14.45
C ALA A 491 22.09 -28.66 15.21
N ALA A 492 21.51 -28.60 16.40
CA ALA A 492 21.14 -29.78 17.18
C ALA A 492 19.79 -29.67 17.92
N ASN A 493 19.09 -28.56 17.81
CA ASN A 493 17.88 -28.34 18.60
C ASN A 493 16.61 -28.73 17.84
N GLU A 494 15.60 -29.12 18.58
CA GLU A 494 14.26 -29.28 18.04
C GLU A 494 13.70 -27.89 17.65
N VAL A 495 13.07 -27.81 16.48
CA VAL A 495 12.52 -26.56 15.94
C VAL A 495 11.07 -26.79 15.53
N LEU A 496 10.17 -26.03 16.10
CA LEU A 496 8.74 -26.00 15.75
C LEU A 496 8.48 -24.87 14.76
N GLY A 497 7.65 -25.13 13.75
CA GLY A 497 7.36 -24.18 12.68
C GLY A 497 5.94 -23.65 12.72
N PHE A 498 5.84 -22.31 12.56
CA PHE A 498 4.59 -21.58 12.48
C PHE A 498 4.63 -20.70 11.21
N GLY A 499 4.66 -21.37 10.05
CA GLY A 499 4.86 -20.70 8.77
C GLY A 499 6.28 -20.14 8.62
N ARG A 500 6.39 -18.80 8.54
CA ARG A 500 7.67 -18.07 8.47
C ARG A 500 8.19 -17.63 9.85
N VAL A 501 7.58 -18.17 10.91
CA VAL A 501 8.04 -17.98 12.29
C VAL A 501 8.39 -19.37 12.83
N ALA A 502 9.42 -19.46 13.65
CA ALA A 502 9.84 -20.72 14.26
C ALA A 502 10.24 -20.52 15.71
N VAL A 503 9.99 -21.54 16.52
CA VAL A 503 10.44 -21.62 17.92
C VAL A 503 11.51 -22.72 18.00
N VAL A 504 12.69 -22.35 18.47
CA VAL A 504 13.78 -23.29 18.78
C VAL A 504 13.67 -23.65 20.25
N LEU A 505 13.60 -24.94 20.53
CA LEU A 505 13.44 -25.46 21.89
C LEU A 505 14.78 -25.47 22.66
N PRO A 506 14.76 -25.40 23.98
CA PRO A 506 15.96 -25.55 24.79
C PRO A 506 16.66 -26.89 24.54
N VAL A 507 17.97 -26.91 24.66
CA VAL A 507 18.71 -28.18 24.65
C VAL A 507 18.30 -28.95 25.90
N LYS A 508 17.76 -30.13 25.74
CA LYS A 508 17.45 -31.01 26.87
C LYS A 508 18.78 -31.33 27.59
N GLN A 509 18.97 -30.79 28.78
CA GLN A 509 20.08 -31.19 29.61
C GLN A 509 19.89 -32.68 29.96
N ALA A 510 20.86 -33.50 29.59
CA ALA A 510 20.85 -34.90 30.01
C ALA A 510 20.69 -34.95 31.53
N SER A 511 19.71 -35.73 32.02
CA SER A 511 19.49 -35.83 33.44
C SER A 511 20.77 -36.34 34.13
N PRO A 512 21.02 -35.96 35.40
CA PRO A 512 22.20 -36.43 36.10
C PRO A 512 22.37 -37.96 36.03
N ARG A 513 21.27 -38.68 35.99
CA ARG A 513 21.27 -40.15 35.86
C ARG A 513 21.73 -40.65 34.49
N GLU A 514 21.52 -39.88 33.43
CA GLU A 514 22.00 -40.22 32.06
C GLU A 514 23.50 -39.92 31.91
N LYS A 515 24.01 -38.87 32.57
CA LYS A 515 25.43 -38.56 32.59
C LYS A 515 26.24 -39.62 33.36
N GLU A 516 25.70 -40.15 34.47
CA GLU A 516 26.30 -41.25 35.20
C GLU A 516 26.40 -42.55 34.35
N ARG A 517 25.33 -42.89 33.63
CA ARG A 517 25.30 -44.07 32.73
C ARG A 517 26.21 -43.92 31.52
N SER A 518 26.53 -42.70 31.04
CA SER A 518 27.45 -42.53 29.92
C SER A 518 28.92 -42.60 30.35
N ASN A 519 29.22 -42.33 31.63
CA ASN A 519 30.60 -42.47 32.17
C ASN A 519 30.90 -43.89 32.65
N GLU A 520 29.92 -44.78 32.72
CA GLU A 520 30.12 -46.16 33.08
C GLU A 520 30.26 -47.10 31.87
N ARG A 521 30.22 -46.56 30.66
CA ARG A 521 30.49 -47.28 29.39
C ARG A 521 31.82 -46.79 28.79
#